data_a6b8c3c0b52bd5bc6df96beecf6f1a82
#
_entry.id   a6b8c3c0b52bd5bc6df96beecf6f1a82
#
_cell.length_a   1.000
_cell.length_b   1.000
_cell.length_c   1.000
_cell.angle_alpha   90.00
_cell.angle_beta   90.00
_cell.angle_gamma   90.00
#
_symmetry.space_group_name_H-M   'P 1'
#
loop_
_entity.id
_entity.type
_entity.pdbx_description
1 polymer ?
#
loop_
_entity_poly.entity_id
_entity_poly.type
_entity_poly.pdbx_seq_one_letter_code
_entity_poly.pdbx_strand_id
1 'polypeptide(L)'
;MTGTEIQSYVESRLGRTFNPDDILLAVNECIDEIADLALLYGTIDLSIDDGTQWYSLPDDFSKVEHIIIYEGGKEYYYEGWIYRNGSIRIPDAGQYKIISRKIPEYLTDIAQSFNNIHRMYNNAIKYYTIAWIRENEDLDDQTSEKYYQKFKKKVARAANTLISTKSPAKVQVIRHA
;
A
#
# COMPACT_ATOMS: atom_id res chain seq x y z
N MET A 1 9.60 4.05 11.30
CA MET A 1 10.91 3.59 10.79
C MET A 1 11.35 4.57 9.72
N THR A 2 12.61 4.94 9.70
CA THR A 2 13.23 5.84 8.71
C THR A 2 14.20 5.07 7.82
N GLY A 3 14.62 5.67 6.70
CA GLY A 3 15.69 5.13 5.87
C GLY A 3 17.01 5.00 6.63
N THR A 4 17.32 5.94 7.53
CA THR A 4 18.52 5.88 8.40
C THR A 4 18.50 4.65 9.33
N GLU A 5 17.35 4.26 9.86
CA GLU A 5 17.23 3.04 10.67
C GLU A 5 17.43 1.77 9.83
N ILE A 6 17.03 1.80 8.55
CA ILE A 6 17.27 0.71 7.60
C ILE A 6 18.76 0.65 7.27
N GLN A 7 19.39 1.79 6.95
CA GLN A 7 20.82 1.87 6.69
C GLN A 7 21.62 1.25 7.84
N SER A 8 21.38 1.70 9.07
CA SER A 8 22.06 1.18 10.26
C SER A 8 21.89 -0.33 10.43
N TYR A 9 20.69 -0.86 10.13
CA TYR A 9 20.45 -2.30 10.18
C TYR A 9 21.23 -3.05 9.11
N VAL A 10 21.25 -2.54 7.86
CA VAL A 10 21.95 -3.16 6.73
C VAL A 10 23.46 -3.16 6.97
N GLU A 11 24.02 -2.02 7.39
CA GLU A 11 25.44 -1.86 7.73
C GLU A 11 25.87 -2.82 8.84
N SER A 12 25.07 -2.94 9.90
CA SER A 12 25.32 -3.91 10.97
C SER A 12 25.32 -5.37 10.48
N ARG A 13 24.51 -5.68 9.46
CA ARG A 13 24.38 -7.05 8.91
C ARG A 13 25.45 -7.39 7.91
N LEU A 14 25.91 -6.42 7.13
CA LEU A 14 26.90 -6.62 6.06
C LEU A 14 28.31 -6.25 6.49
N GLY A 15 28.48 -5.62 7.66
CA GLY A 15 29.79 -5.31 8.25
C GLY A 15 30.52 -4.16 7.58
N ARG A 16 29.81 -3.29 6.85
CA ARG A 16 30.38 -2.12 6.16
C ARG A 16 29.35 -1.00 5.98
N THR A 17 29.84 0.18 5.64
CA THR A 17 29.01 1.37 5.36
C THR A 17 28.54 1.39 3.91
N PHE A 18 27.41 2.02 3.67
CA PHE A 18 26.79 2.20 2.35
C PHE A 18 26.47 3.67 2.10
N ASN A 19 26.45 4.03 0.81
CA ASN A 19 25.99 5.35 0.42
C ASN A 19 24.49 5.50 0.78
N PRO A 20 24.09 6.58 1.47
CA PRO A 20 22.69 6.84 1.77
C PRO A 20 21.77 6.84 0.55
N ASP A 21 22.25 7.30 -0.62
CA ASP A 21 21.47 7.34 -1.86
C ASP A 21 21.15 5.94 -2.38
N ASP A 22 22.06 4.98 -2.27
CA ASP A 22 21.82 3.59 -2.66
C ASP A 22 20.79 2.92 -1.74
N ILE A 23 20.85 3.22 -0.45
CA ILE A 23 19.85 2.77 0.52
C ILE A 23 18.48 3.37 0.19
N LEU A 24 18.43 4.66 -0.13
CA LEU A 24 17.20 5.36 -0.48
C LEU A 24 16.55 4.77 -1.74
N LEU A 25 17.37 4.50 -2.77
CA LEU A 25 16.93 3.86 -4.00
C LEU A 25 16.36 2.47 -3.73
N ALA A 26 17.11 1.61 -3.05
CA ALA A 26 16.67 0.26 -2.70
C ALA A 26 15.37 0.25 -1.88
N VAL A 27 15.21 1.22 -0.98
CA VAL A 27 14.00 1.36 -0.17
C VAL A 27 12.81 1.78 -1.03
N ASN A 28 12.98 2.72 -1.96
CA ASN A 28 11.91 3.16 -2.84
C ASN A 28 11.46 2.06 -3.82
N GLU A 29 12.39 1.29 -4.38
CA GLU A 29 12.04 0.10 -5.16
C GLU A 29 11.31 -0.97 -4.31
N CYS A 30 11.70 -1.13 -3.05
CA CYS A 30 10.97 -2.01 -2.13
C CYS A 30 9.53 -1.54 -1.89
N ILE A 31 9.29 -0.24 -1.86
CA ILE A 31 7.95 0.35 -1.70
C ILE A 31 7.06 -0.04 -2.88
N ASP A 32 7.59 0.00 -4.11
CA ASP A 32 6.88 -0.44 -5.31
C ASP A 32 6.54 -1.93 -5.25
N GLU A 33 7.51 -2.77 -4.92
CA GLU A 33 7.30 -4.20 -4.75
C GLU A 33 6.24 -4.53 -3.67
N ILE A 34 6.21 -3.78 -2.57
CA ILE A 34 5.18 -3.92 -1.54
C ILE A 34 3.82 -3.50 -2.08
N ALA A 35 3.74 -2.39 -2.83
CA ALA A 35 2.51 -1.91 -3.41
C ALA A 35 1.89 -2.92 -4.38
N ASP A 36 2.72 -3.56 -5.20
CA ASP A 36 2.30 -4.59 -6.14
C ASP A 36 1.86 -5.89 -5.45
N LEU A 37 2.63 -6.36 -4.47
CA LEU A 37 2.36 -7.63 -3.79
C LEU A 37 1.25 -7.56 -2.74
N ALA A 38 1.10 -6.40 -2.08
CA ALA A 38 0.22 -6.24 -0.93
C ALA A 38 -1.03 -5.42 -1.22
N LEU A 39 -1.15 -4.82 -2.40
CA LEU A 39 -2.26 -3.98 -2.81
C LEU A 39 -2.58 -2.92 -1.74
N LEU A 40 -1.78 -1.85 -1.69
CA LEU A 40 -2.00 -0.77 -0.72
C LEU A 40 -3.33 -0.08 -0.98
N TYR A 41 -4.21 -0.08 0.02
CA TYR A 41 -5.53 0.54 -0.07
C TYR A 41 -5.63 1.79 0.79
N GLY A 42 -6.33 2.78 0.26
CA GLY A 42 -6.87 3.91 1.00
C GLY A 42 -8.39 3.89 1.03
N THR A 43 -8.97 4.63 1.96
CA THR A 43 -10.41 4.79 2.07
C THR A 43 -10.77 6.27 2.18
N ILE A 44 -11.90 6.65 1.55
CA ILE A 44 -12.50 7.97 1.67
C ILE A 44 -13.97 7.78 2.02
N ASP A 45 -14.44 8.52 3.01
CA ASP A 45 -15.88 8.63 3.28
C ASP A 45 -16.42 9.82 2.48
N LEU A 46 -17.50 9.59 1.72
CA LEU A 46 -18.11 10.56 0.83
C LEU A 46 -19.62 10.64 1.08
N SER A 47 -20.12 11.85 1.31
CA SER A 47 -21.56 12.13 1.37
C SER A 47 -22.04 12.64 0.02
N ILE A 48 -23.01 11.97 -0.57
CA ILE A 48 -23.62 12.34 -1.85
C ILE A 48 -25.02 12.87 -1.59
N ASP A 49 -25.23 14.14 -1.91
CA ASP A 49 -26.54 14.80 -1.82
C ASP A 49 -27.19 14.89 -3.20
N ASP A 50 -26.38 15.01 -4.27
CA ASP A 50 -26.81 15.12 -5.65
C ASP A 50 -26.01 14.16 -6.55
N GLY A 51 -26.67 13.12 -7.05
CA GLY A 51 -26.09 12.09 -7.91
C GLY A 51 -25.68 12.56 -9.31
N THR A 52 -25.91 13.82 -9.67
CA THR A 52 -25.43 14.39 -10.95
C THR A 52 -24.00 14.90 -10.89
N GLN A 53 -23.46 15.15 -9.68
CA GLN A 53 -22.14 15.73 -9.47
C GLN A 53 -21.01 14.70 -9.62
N TRP A 54 -19.85 15.22 -10.04
CA TRP A 54 -18.59 14.50 -10.05
C TRP A 54 -17.76 14.90 -8.83
N TYR A 55 -17.24 13.92 -8.13
CA TYR A 55 -16.40 14.09 -6.94
C TYR A 55 -14.97 13.68 -7.28
N SER A 56 -14.03 14.62 -7.17
CA SER A 56 -12.61 14.35 -7.38
C SER A 56 -12.07 13.48 -6.25
N LEU A 57 -11.33 12.45 -6.62
CA LEU A 57 -10.57 11.64 -5.66
C LEU A 57 -9.20 12.26 -5.42
N PRO A 58 -8.55 12.01 -4.27
CA PRO A 58 -7.16 12.42 -4.03
C PRO A 58 -6.22 11.87 -5.10
N ASP A 59 -5.17 12.66 -5.41
CA ASP A 59 -4.19 12.31 -6.45
C ASP A 59 -3.41 11.02 -6.15
N ASP A 60 -3.32 10.63 -4.88
CA ASP A 60 -2.71 9.38 -4.44
C ASP A 60 -3.60 8.14 -4.62
N PHE A 61 -4.80 8.29 -5.20
CA PHE A 61 -5.71 7.19 -5.53
C PHE A 61 -5.56 6.81 -7.00
N SER A 62 -5.08 5.60 -7.27
CA SER A 62 -4.84 5.12 -8.65
C SER A 62 -6.05 4.41 -9.26
N LYS A 63 -6.81 3.67 -8.46
CA LYS A 63 -7.93 2.86 -8.95
C LYS A 63 -8.96 2.61 -7.85
N VAL A 64 -10.23 2.90 -8.13
CA VAL A 64 -11.34 2.51 -7.25
C VAL A 64 -11.57 1.00 -7.38
N GLU A 65 -11.51 0.28 -6.27
CA GLU A 65 -11.73 -1.17 -6.22
C GLU A 65 -13.15 -1.50 -5.77
N HIS A 66 -13.61 -0.83 -4.72
CA HIS A 66 -14.93 -1.04 -4.14
C HIS A 66 -15.55 0.26 -3.65
N ILE A 67 -16.87 0.32 -3.71
CA ILE A 67 -17.67 1.33 -3.04
C ILE A 67 -18.64 0.62 -2.10
N ILE A 68 -18.73 1.12 -0.89
CA ILE A 68 -19.61 0.61 0.16
C ILE A 68 -20.61 1.72 0.47
N ILE A 69 -21.90 1.40 0.48
CA ILE A 69 -22.97 2.28 0.97
C ILE A 69 -23.35 1.88 2.41
N TYR A 70 -23.68 2.86 3.23
CA TYR A 70 -24.19 2.66 4.58
C TYR A 70 -25.70 2.84 4.60
N GLU A 71 -26.45 1.76 4.86
CA GLU A 71 -27.90 1.78 4.96
C GLU A 71 -28.37 1.03 6.23
N GLY A 72 -29.18 1.69 7.05
CA GLY A 72 -29.74 1.06 8.26
C GLY A 72 -28.69 0.54 9.23
N GLY A 73 -27.50 1.15 9.28
CA GLY A 73 -26.38 0.75 10.13
C GLY A 73 -25.61 -0.47 9.63
N LYS A 74 -25.80 -0.85 8.35
CA LYS A 74 -25.09 -1.97 7.70
C LYS A 74 -24.31 -1.44 6.49
N GLU A 75 -23.28 -2.20 6.11
CA GLU A 75 -22.42 -1.96 4.95
C GLU A 75 -22.82 -2.89 3.79
N TYR A 76 -22.98 -2.31 2.59
CA TYR A 76 -23.29 -3.05 1.36
C TYR A 76 -22.37 -2.60 0.23
N TYR A 77 -21.99 -3.54 -0.66
CA TYR A 77 -21.31 -3.17 -1.90
C TYR A 77 -22.26 -2.42 -2.83
N TYR A 78 -21.77 -1.31 -3.38
CA TYR A 78 -22.51 -0.49 -4.34
C TYR A 78 -21.86 -0.57 -5.72
N GLU A 79 -22.61 -0.92 -6.76
CA GLU A 79 -22.12 -1.12 -8.12
C GLU A 79 -22.51 -0.01 -9.10
N GLY A 80 -23.42 0.89 -8.72
CA GLY A 80 -24.00 1.92 -9.60
C GLY A 80 -23.13 3.17 -9.83
N TRP A 81 -21.81 3.08 -9.77
CA TRP A 81 -20.90 4.21 -9.87
C TRP A 81 -20.18 4.29 -11.23
N ILE A 82 -19.73 5.49 -11.59
CA ILE A 82 -18.96 5.77 -12.81
C ILE A 82 -17.66 6.48 -12.42
N TYR A 83 -16.52 5.98 -12.93
CA TYR A 83 -15.20 6.59 -12.74
C TYR A 83 -14.70 7.20 -14.05
N ARG A 84 -14.20 8.44 -14.00
CA ARG A 84 -13.63 9.12 -15.15
C ARG A 84 -12.60 10.17 -14.69
N ASN A 85 -11.38 10.10 -15.24
CA ASN A 85 -10.34 11.12 -15.05
C ASN A 85 -10.13 11.53 -13.59
N GLY A 86 -9.91 10.55 -12.68
CA GLY A 86 -9.67 10.84 -11.27
C GLY A 86 -10.90 11.26 -10.48
N SER A 87 -12.08 11.24 -11.08
CA SER A 87 -13.33 11.60 -10.44
C SER A 87 -14.34 10.47 -10.47
N ILE A 88 -15.23 10.46 -9.50
CA ILE A 88 -16.32 9.48 -9.38
C ILE A 88 -17.67 10.19 -9.39
N ARG A 89 -18.67 9.55 -9.99
CA ARG A 89 -20.08 9.93 -9.88
C ARG A 89 -20.87 8.75 -9.36
N ILE A 90 -21.65 8.99 -8.32
CA ILE A 90 -22.56 8.04 -7.70
C ILE A 90 -23.97 8.64 -7.84
N PRO A 91 -24.89 8.00 -8.61
CA PRO A 91 -26.20 8.58 -8.91
C PRO A 91 -27.14 8.65 -7.73
N ASP A 92 -26.98 7.81 -6.73
CA ASP A 92 -27.87 7.77 -5.57
C ASP A 92 -27.33 8.62 -4.42
N ALA A 93 -28.19 9.38 -3.75
CA ALA A 93 -27.83 10.10 -2.53
C ALA A 93 -27.55 9.11 -1.38
N GLY A 94 -26.56 9.42 -0.54
CA GLY A 94 -26.20 8.53 0.57
C GLY A 94 -24.82 8.78 1.14
N GLN A 95 -24.48 7.93 2.12
CA GLN A 95 -23.16 7.89 2.73
C GLN A 95 -22.36 6.71 2.16
N TYR A 96 -21.19 6.99 1.61
CA TYR A 96 -20.37 6.02 0.92
C TYR A 96 -18.96 5.97 1.49
N LYS A 97 -18.38 4.79 1.48
CA LYS A 97 -16.94 4.58 1.67
C LYS A 97 -16.33 4.08 0.36
N ILE A 98 -15.43 4.84 -0.20
CA ILE A 98 -14.69 4.48 -1.40
C ILE A 98 -13.40 3.78 -0.96
N ILE A 99 -13.15 2.59 -1.50
CA ILE A 99 -11.92 1.84 -1.30
C ILE A 99 -11.15 1.87 -2.62
N SER A 100 -9.96 2.45 -2.59
CA SER A 100 -9.11 2.63 -3.77
C SER A 100 -7.70 2.14 -3.50
N ARG A 101 -7.01 1.69 -4.55
CA ARG A 101 -5.56 1.49 -4.48
C ARG A 101 -4.87 2.82 -4.33
N LYS A 102 -3.88 2.85 -3.46
CA LYS A 102 -3.01 4.01 -3.27
C LYS A 102 -1.75 3.91 -4.11
N ILE A 103 -1.35 5.03 -4.66
CA ILE A 103 0.00 5.22 -5.18
C ILE A 103 0.93 5.32 -3.96
N PRO A 104 2.01 4.56 -3.89
CA PRO A 104 2.94 4.65 -2.78
C PRO A 104 3.65 6.01 -2.76
N GLU A 105 3.93 6.51 -1.57
CA GLU A 105 4.75 7.71 -1.37
C GLU A 105 6.20 7.29 -1.20
N TYR A 106 7.07 7.82 -2.06
CA TYR A 106 8.51 7.57 -2.00
C TYR A 106 9.20 8.47 -0.98
N LEU A 107 10.28 7.97 -0.41
CA LEU A 107 11.15 8.79 0.41
C LEU A 107 12.00 9.69 -0.51
N THR A 108 12.09 10.96 -0.15
CA THR A 108 12.99 11.95 -0.81
C THR A 108 14.25 12.20 0.01
N ASP A 109 14.26 11.78 1.25
CA ASP A 109 15.39 11.88 2.18
C ASP A 109 15.44 10.63 3.07
N ILE A 110 16.66 10.15 3.35
CA ILE A 110 16.87 8.95 4.16
C ILE A 110 16.42 9.12 5.62
N ALA A 111 16.40 10.34 6.13
CA ALA A 111 15.89 10.62 7.49
C ALA A 111 14.36 10.66 7.58
N GLN A 112 13.67 10.69 6.43
CA GLN A 112 12.22 10.71 6.37
C GLN A 112 11.62 9.41 6.92
N SER A 113 10.47 9.53 7.61
CA SER A 113 9.70 8.38 8.09
C SER A 113 8.75 7.86 7.03
N PHE A 114 8.52 6.55 7.03
CA PHE A 114 7.48 5.92 6.21
C PHE A 114 6.09 6.27 6.76
N ASN A 115 5.38 7.17 6.11
CA ASN A 115 4.05 7.61 6.56
C ASN A 115 2.93 6.70 6.03
N ASN A 116 3.05 6.20 4.80
CA ASN A 116 1.99 5.47 4.10
C ASN A 116 2.19 3.95 4.10
N ILE A 117 3.28 3.45 4.65
CA ILE A 117 3.54 2.02 4.76
C ILE A 117 3.33 1.54 6.20
N HIS A 118 2.43 0.59 6.36
CA HIS A 118 2.13 0.05 7.68
C HIS A 118 3.38 -0.60 8.32
N ARG A 119 3.61 -0.33 9.61
CA ARG A 119 4.78 -0.83 10.38
C ARG A 119 5.05 -2.34 10.27
N MET A 120 4.06 -3.14 9.90
CA MET A 120 4.22 -4.58 9.70
C MET A 120 5.15 -4.93 8.54
N TYR A 121 5.35 -4.01 7.58
CA TYR A 121 6.26 -4.18 6.46
C TYR A 121 7.72 -3.83 6.79
N ASN A 122 8.01 -3.23 7.95
CA ASN A 122 9.35 -2.78 8.33
C ASN A 122 10.43 -3.87 8.18
N ASN A 123 10.12 -5.11 8.56
CA ASN A 123 11.06 -6.21 8.41
C ASN A 123 11.18 -6.70 6.95
N ALA A 124 10.14 -6.53 6.14
CA ALA A 124 10.19 -6.84 4.72
C ALA A 124 11.17 -5.89 4.03
N ILE A 125 11.03 -4.58 4.27
CA ILE A 125 11.91 -3.54 3.71
C ILE A 125 13.38 -3.84 4.02
N LYS A 126 13.71 -4.17 5.27
CA LYS A 126 15.08 -4.53 5.67
C LYS A 126 15.65 -5.71 4.86
N TYR A 127 14.85 -6.74 4.60
CA TYR A 127 15.29 -7.90 3.84
C TYR A 127 15.44 -7.59 2.35
N TYR A 128 14.52 -6.81 1.78
CA TYR A 128 14.63 -6.35 0.40
C TYR A 128 15.90 -5.53 0.18
N THR A 129 16.14 -4.53 1.03
CA THR A 129 17.32 -3.67 0.91
C THR A 129 18.63 -4.47 0.97
N ILE A 130 18.72 -5.50 1.81
CA ILE A 130 19.90 -6.40 1.81
C ILE A 130 19.98 -7.20 0.51
N ALA A 131 18.87 -7.73 0.00
CA ALA A 131 18.86 -8.47 -1.25
C ALA A 131 19.33 -7.60 -2.42
N TRP A 132 18.74 -6.40 -2.53
CA TRP A 132 19.04 -5.41 -3.56
C TRP A 132 20.52 -5.02 -3.58
N ILE A 133 21.10 -4.69 -2.41
CA ILE A 133 22.53 -4.34 -2.30
C ILE A 133 23.40 -5.49 -2.75
N ARG A 134 23.10 -6.72 -2.34
CA ARG A 134 23.89 -7.90 -2.73
C ARG A 134 23.84 -8.18 -4.22
N GLU A 135 22.68 -7.98 -4.83
CA GLU A 135 22.49 -8.15 -6.26
C GLU A 135 23.28 -7.10 -7.07
N ASN A 136 23.20 -5.83 -6.66
CA ASN A 136 23.85 -4.72 -7.37
C ASN A 136 25.38 -4.66 -7.16
N GLU A 137 25.90 -5.36 -6.16
CA GLU A 137 27.34 -5.41 -5.88
C GLU A 137 28.01 -6.73 -6.29
N ASP A 138 27.34 -7.55 -7.11
CA ASP A 138 27.81 -8.88 -7.54
C ASP A 138 28.23 -9.80 -6.36
N LEU A 139 27.57 -9.62 -5.22
CA LEU A 139 27.82 -10.41 -4.02
C LEU A 139 26.87 -11.61 -3.97
N ASP A 140 27.32 -12.79 -4.35
CA ASP A 140 26.66 -14.09 -4.11
C ASP A 140 25.13 -14.13 -4.33
N ASP A 141 24.71 -14.42 -5.54
CA ASP A 141 23.32 -14.52 -5.99
C ASP A 141 22.44 -15.42 -5.08
N GLN A 142 22.99 -16.51 -4.54
CA GLN A 142 22.21 -17.40 -3.68
C GLN A 142 21.79 -16.75 -2.36
N THR A 143 22.66 -15.89 -1.82
CA THR A 143 22.34 -15.16 -0.59
C THR A 143 21.38 -14.02 -0.85
N SER A 144 21.49 -13.32 -1.99
CA SER A 144 20.52 -12.31 -2.43
C SER A 144 19.14 -12.94 -2.55
N GLU A 145 18.99 -14.02 -3.31
CA GLU A 145 17.72 -14.73 -3.48
C GLU A 145 17.12 -15.18 -2.13
N LYS A 146 17.94 -15.67 -1.20
CA LYS A 146 17.46 -16.03 0.14
C LYS A 146 16.86 -14.87 0.92
N TYR A 147 17.41 -13.65 0.79
CA TYR A 147 16.84 -12.46 1.42
C TYR A 147 15.58 -12.01 0.70
N TYR A 148 15.54 -12.11 -0.63
CA TYR A 148 14.35 -11.79 -1.42
C TYR A 148 13.17 -12.73 -1.09
N GLN A 149 13.42 -14.02 -0.93
CA GLN A 149 12.39 -14.97 -0.47
C GLN A 149 11.88 -14.66 0.95
N LYS A 150 12.76 -14.21 1.85
CA LYS A 150 12.33 -13.71 3.17
C LYS A 150 11.45 -12.47 3.07
N PHE A 151 11.80 -11.55 2.17
CA PHE A 151 11.00 -10.37 1.88
C PHE A 151 9.58 -10.78 1.45
N LYS A 152 9.44 -11.56 0.38
CA LYS A 152 8.12 -12.02 -0.13
C LYS A 152 7.28 -12.68 0.97
N LYS A 153 7.89 -13.55 1.75
CA LYS A 153 7.21 -14.23 2.87
C LYS A 153 6.73 -13.24 3.95
N LYS A 154 7.49 -12.18 4.23
CA LYS A 154 7.10 -11.16 5.21
C LYS A 154 6.01 -10.24 4.67
N VAL A 155 6.05 -9.86 3.38
CA VAL A 155 4.99 -9.09 2.74
C VAL A 155 3.69 -9.88 2.76
N ALA A 156 3.68 -11.12 2.29
CA ALA A 156 2.48 -11.95 2.28
C ALA A 156 1.86 -12.13 3.68
N ARG A 157 2.70 -12.34 4.71
CA ARG A 157 2.22 -12.44 6.09
C ARG A 157 1.61 -11.14 6.60
N ALA A 158 2.25 -10.00 6.32
CA ALA A 158 1.75 -8.69 6.74
C ALA A 158 0.42 -8.37 6.03
N ALA A 159 0.33 -8.58 4.72
CA ALA A 159 -0.87 -8.37 3.93
C ALA A 159 -2.05 -9.22 4.46
N ASN A 160 -1.84 -10.52 4.67
CA ASN A 160 -2.88 -11.41 5.20
C ASN A 160 -3.35 -10.98 6.59
N THR A 161 -2.46 -10.53 7.46
CA THR A 161 -2.84 -10.03 8.78
C THR A 161 -3.66 -8.75 8.68
N LEU A 162 -3.28 -7.81 7.80
CA LEU A 162 -4.00 -6.56 7.60
C LEU A 162 -5.38 -6.78 6.97
N ILE A 163 -5.51 -7.71 6.04
CA ILE A 163 -6.79 -8.10 5.45
C ILE A 163 -7.70 -8.71 6.53
N SER A 164 -7.18 -9.64 7.33
CA SER A 164 -7.98 -10.31 8.38
C SER A 164 -8.46 -9.35 9.47
N THR A 165 -7.72 -8.28 9.75
CA THR A 165 -8.11 -7.27 10.76
C THR A 165 -9.07 -6.22 10.21
N LYS A 166 -9.13 -6.06 8.88
CA LYS A 166 -9.98 -5.06 8.19
C LYS A 166 -11.21 -5.67 7.52
N SER A 167 -11.37 -7.00 7.53
CA SER A 167 -12.57 -7.63 6.95
C SER A 167 -13.80 -7.18 7.72
N PRO A 168 -14.71 -6.43 7.08
CA PRO A 168 -16.01 -6.14 7.70
C PRO A 168 -16.74 -7.47 7.91
N ALA A 169 -17.40 -7.60 9.05
CA ALA A 169 -18.23 -8.76 9.33
C ALA A 169 -19.31 -8.85 8.24
N LYS A 170 -19.20 -9.84 7.35
CA LYS A 170 -20.18 -10.23 6.32
C LYS A 170 -20.82 -9.04 5.59
N VAL A 171 -20.16 -8.56 4.54
CA VAL A 171 -20.78 -7.65 3.58
C VAL A 171 -21.82 -8.43 2.77
N GLN A 172 -23.08 -8.00 2.82
CA GLN A 172 -24.14 -8.55 1.96
C GLN A 172 -24.15 -7.78 0.63
N VAL A 173 -24.25 -8.50 -0.47
CA VAL A 173 -24.42 -7.88 -1.81
C VAL A 173 -25.91 -7.61 -2.02
N ILE A 174 -26.31 -6.34 -2.11
CA ILE A 174 -27.62 -5.97 -2.65
C ILE A 174 -27.45 -5.74 -4.16
N ARG A 175 -28.10 -6.54 -4.95
CA ARG A 175 -28.30 -6.27 -6.37
C ARG A 175 -29.60 -5.46 -6.48
N HIS A 176 -29.50 -4.19 -6.81
CA HIS A 176 -30.65 -3.43 -7.24
C HIS A 176 -31.00 -3.87 -8.68
N ALA A 177 -32.21 -4.40 -8.85
CA ALA A 177 -32.78 -4.78 -10.14
C ALA A 177 -33.27 -3.53 -10.87
#